data_06dece6ac47454b70b74115edea5c71d
#
_entry.id   06dece6ac47454b70b74115edea5c71d
#
_cell.length_a   1.000
_cell.length_b   1.000
_cell.length_c   1.000
_cell.angle_alpha   90.00
_cell.angle_beta   90.00
_cell.angle_gamma   90.00
#
_symmetry.space_group_name_H-M   'P 1'
#
loop_
_entity.id
_entity.type
_entity.pdbx_description
1 polymer ?
#
loop_
_entity_poly.entity_id
_entity_poly.type
_entity_poly.pdbx_seq_one_letter_code
_entity_poly.pdbx_strand_id
1 'polypeptide(L)'
;PGEDGSARLLVTLADGQTVESVLLPRDGLCVSSQVGCAVGCVFCMTGTTGLIRQVGSAEIVAQVALARTRRPVKKVVFMGMGEPSHNLENVMEAIDLLGTVGNIGHKNLVFSTVGDPRAFEQLPLGRVKPALALSLHSTRADLRAQLLPRAPRIDPVDLVDMGEHYGRTTGYPIQY
;
A
#
# COMPACT_ATOMS: atom_id res chain seq x y z
N PRO A 1 -19.37 10.94 -3.32
CA PRO A 1 -18.30 11.83 -2.84
C PRO A 1 -18.46 12.07 -1.34
N GLY A 2 -17.35 12.06 -0.58
CA GLY A 2 -17.35 12.49 0.80
C GLY A 2 -17.42 14.02 0.91
N GLU A 3 -17.82 14.53 2.07
CA GLU A 3 -17.88 15.98 2.34
C GLU A 3 -16.51 16.66 2.22
N ASP A 4 -15.43 15.92 2.43
CA ASP A 4 -14.04 16.35 2.30
C ASP A 4 -13.50 16.33 0.85
N GLY A 5 -14.35 16.00 -0.13
CA GLY A 5 -13.99 15.86 -1.54
C GLY A 5 -13.33 14.50 -1.88
N SER A 6 -13.31 13.55 -0.95
CA SER A 6 -12.91 12.17 -1.24
C SER A 6 -13.95 11.47 -2.14
N ALA A 7 -13.52 10.50 -2.94
CA ALA A 7 -14.42 9.70 -3.75
C ALA A 7 -13.89 8.29 -3.95
N ARG A 8 -14.73 7.30 -3.69
CA ARG A 8 -14.44 5.90 -3.96
C ARG A 8 -14.70 5.59 -5.43
N LEU A 9 -13.76 4.96 -6.08
CA LEU A 9 -13.81 4.46 -7.43
C LEU A 9 -13.85 2.93 -7.38
N LEU A 10 -14.82 2.33 -8.05
CA LEU A 10 -14.80 0.90 -8.33
C LEU A 10 -14.14 0.71 -9.70
N VAL A 11 -13.05 -0.04 -9.73
CA VAL A 11 -12.26 -0.30 -10.93
C VAL A 11 -12.44 -1.76 -11.31
N THR A 12 -13.12 -2.02 -12.42
CA THR A 12 -13.28 -3.36 -12.97
C THR A 12 -12.03 -3.72 -13.78
N LEU A 13 -11.41 -4.83 -13.45
CA LEU A 13 -10.23 -5.37 -14.12
C LEU A 13 -10.63 -6.22 -15.32
N ALA A 14 -9.67 -6.58 -16.18
CA ALA A 14 -9.94 -7.28 -17.44
C ALA A 14 -10.62 -8.65 -17.28
N ASP A 15 -10.42 -9.30 -16.14
CA ASP A 15 -11.03 -10.59 -15.79
C ASP A 15 -12.41 -10.47 -15.11
N GLY A 16 -12.96 -9.25 -15.01
CA GLY A 16 -14.22 -8.95 -14.36
C GLY A 16 -14.14 -8.78 -12.84
N GLN A 17 -12.99 -9.02 -12.21
CA GLN A 17 -12.77 -8.71 -10.79
C GLN A 17 -12.80 -7.20 -10.57
N THR A 18 -13.13 -6.80 -9.35
CA THR A 18 -13.24 -5.36 -9.01
C THR A 18 -12.34 -5.04 -7.83
N VAL A 19 -11.62 -3.93 -7.93
CA VAL A 19 -10.87 -3.35 -6.82
C VAL A 19 -11.36 -1.93 -6.55
N GLU A 20 -11.09 -1.45 -5.34
CA GLU A 20 -11.40 -0.09 -4.94
C GLU A 20 -10.16 0.79 -5.00
N SER A 21 -10.34 1.98 -5.55
CA SER A 21 -9.40 3.10 -5.40
C SER A 21 -10.12 4.26 -4.74
N VAL A 22 -9.41 5.07 -3.97
CA VAL A 22 -10.03 6.22 -3.30
C VAL A 22 -9.27 7.49 -3.67
N LEU A 23 -9.96 8.41 -4.32
CA LEU A 23 -9.50 9.78 -4.49
C LEU A 23 -9.50 10.44 -3.12
N LEU A 24 -8.31 10.79 -2.63
CA LEU A 24 -8.11 11.45 -1.33
C LEU A 24 -8.05 12.96 -1.51
N PRO A 25 -8.32 13.75 -0.49
CA PRO A 25 -8.07 15.19 -0.52
C PRO A 25 -6.63 15.54 -0.96
N ARG A 26 -6.42 16.75 -1.48
CA ARG A 26 -5.09 17.30 -1.83
C ARG A 26 -4.31 16.46 -2.86
N ASP A 27 -4.97 16.06 -3.95
CA ASP A 27 -4.37 15.33 -5.07
C ASP A 27 -3.80 13.95 -4.71
N GLY A 28 -4.32 13.30 -3.64
CA GLY A 28 -3.96 11.95 -3.23
C GLY A 28 -4.83 10.88 -3.89
N LEU A 29 -4.26 9.69 -4.08
CA LEU A 29 -4.98 8.48 -4.49
C LEU A 29 -4.54 7.29 -3.64
N CYS A 30 -5.50 6.58 -3.09
CA CYS A 30 -5.30 5.27 -2.50
C CYS A 30 -5.55 4.21 -3.58
N VAL A 31 -4.60 3.29 -3.78
CA VAL A 31 -4.68 2.21 -4.78
C VAL A 31 -4.66 0.84 -4.12
N SER A 32 -5.27 -0.12 -4.80
CA SER A 32 -5.31 -1.52 -4.40
C SER A 32 -4.19 -2.32 -5.06
N SER A 33 -3.62 -3.25 -4.32
CA SER A 33 -2.55 -4.15 -4.76
C SER A 33 -3.00 -5.61 -4.90
N GLN A 34 -4.19 -5.96 -4.39
CA GLN A 34 -4.74 -7.32 -4.46
C GLN A 34 -6.25 -7.25 -4.64
N VAL A 35 -6.82 -8.32 -5.22
CA VAL A 35 -8.24 -8.63 -5.12
C VAL A 35 -8.43 -9.51 -3.89
N GLY A 36 -9.06 -8.96 -2.83
CA GLY A 36 -9.05 -9.55 -1.51
C GLY A 36 -7.74 -9.33 -0.75
N CYS A 37 -7.54 -10.00 0.38
CA CYS A 37 -6.32 -9.89 1.20
C CYS A 37 -6.14 -11.13 2.09
N ALA A 38 -4.92 -11.66 2.13
CA ALA A 38 -4.62 -12.85 2.94
C ALA A 38 -4.38 -12.54 4.42
N VAL A 39 -4.11 -11.29 4.82
CA VAL A 39 -3.77 -10.94 6.21
C VAL A 39 -4.94 -11.17 7.16
N GLY A 40 -6.17 -10.91 6.71
CA GLY A 40 -7.38 -11.17 7.48
C GLY A 40 -7.51 -10.32 8.74
N CYS A 41 -7.09 -9.04 8.69
CA CYS A 41 -7.26 -8.10 9.80
C CYS A 41 -8.71 -8.09 10.26
N VAL A 42 -8.95 -8.24 11.56
CA VAL A 42 -10.30 -8.42 12.12
C VAL A 42 -11.25 -7.23 11.93
N PHE A 43 -10.69 -6.07 11.64
CA PHE A 43 -11.42 -4.81 11.39
C PHE A 43 -11.54 -4.46 9.90
N CYS A 44 -11.01 -5.30 8.98
CA CYS A 44 -10.91 -4.97 7.55
C CYS A 44 -11.84 -5.86 6.71
N MET A 45 -12.76 -5.25 5.99
CA MET A 45 -13.71 -5.96 5.12
C MET A 45 -13.03 -6.69 3.96
N THR A 46 -11.91 -6.15 3.44
CA THR A 46 -11.15 -6.77 2.34
C THR A 46 -10.63 -8.17 2.70
N GLY A 47 -10.29 -8.38 3.97
CA GLY A 47 -9.76 -9.67 4.45
C GLY A 47 -10.81 -10.76 4.67
N THR A 48 -12.11 -10.44 4.62
CA THR A 48 -13.18 -11.41 4.95
C THR A 48 -13.31 -12.53 3.93
N THR A 49 -13.04 -12.25 2.65
CA THR A 49 -13.11 -13.24 1.55
C THR A 49 -11.76 -13.91 1.27
N GLY A 50 -10.71 -13.52 1.98
CA GLY A 50 -9.34 -13.97 1.69
C GLY A 50 -8.76 -13.35 0.41
N LEU A 51 -7.61 -13.86 -0.03
CA LEU A 51 -6.94 -13.45 -1.26
C LEU A 51 -7.54 -14.21 -2.44
N ILE A 52 -7.97 -13.48 -3.47
CA ILE A 52 -8.41 -14.06 -4.75
C ILE A 52 -7.22 -14.08 -5.72
N ARG A 53 -6.60 -12.91 -5.98
CA ARG A 53 -5.39 -12.81 -6.80
C ARG A 53 -4.59 -11.53 -6.55
N GLN A 54 -3.37 -11.52 -7.05
CA GLN A 54 -2.56 -10.32 -7.11
C GLN A 54 -3.08 -9.37 -8.22
N VAL A 55 -2.93 -8.07 -8.00
CA VAL A 55 -3.14 -7.05 -9.03
C VAL A 55 -1.80 -6.81 -9.72
N GLY A 56 -1.76 -6.94 -11.05
CA GLY A 56 -0.53 -6.75 -11.82
C GLY A 56 -0.07 -5.28 -11.80
N SER A 57 1.22 -5.06 -12.07
CA SER A 57 1.81 -3.72 -12.10
C SER A 57 1.08 -2.76 -13.04
N ALA A 58 0.72 -3.23 -14.25
CA ALA A 58 -0.06 -2.46 -15.21
C ALA A 58 -1.45 -2.08 -14.67
N GLU A 59 -2.12 -3.00 -13.96
CA GLU A 59 -3.43 -2.76 -13.36
C GLU A 59 -3.33 -1.74 -12.18
N ILE A 60 -2.22 -1.77 -11.44
CA ILE A 60 -1.96 -0.77 -10.39
C ILE A 60 -1.78 0.61 -11.02
N VAL A 61 -0.96 0.72 -12.07
CA VAL A 61 -0.74 1.97 -12.81
C VAL A 61 -2.03 2.46 -13.47
N ALA A 62 -2.85 1.55 -13.99
CA ALA A 62 -4.14 1.89 -14.60
C ALA A 62 -5.10 2.56 -13.61
N GLN A 63 -5.09 2.20 -12.33
CA GLN A 63 -5.88 2.89 -11.30
C GLN A 63 -5.47 4.37 -11.20
N VAL A 64 -4.18 4.66 -11.27
CA VAL A 64 -3.65 6.04 -11.26
C VAL A 64 -4.01 6.78 -12.54
N ALA A 65 -3.86 6.15 -13.70
CA ALA A 65 -4.23 6.73 -14.99
C ALA A 65 -5.73 7.09 -15.04
N LEU A 66 -6.60 6.17 -14.59
CA LEU A 66 -8.03 6.41 -14.48
C LEU A 66 -8.36 7.57 -13.53
N ALA A 67 -7.72 7.62 -12.36
CA ALA A 67 -7.93 8.71 -11.41
C ALA A 67 -7.50 10.07 -12.00
N ARG A 68 -6.43 10.12 -12.78
CA ARG A 68 -5.93 11.32 -13.47
C ARG A 68 -6.88 11.85 -14.54
N THR A 69 -7.80 11.05 -15.07
CA THR A 69 -8.85 11.57 -15.96
C THR A 69 -9.89 12.41 -15.22
N ARG A 70 -9.92 12.32 -13.88
CA ARG A 70 -10.91 13.02 -13.05
C ARG A 70 -10.33 14.24 -12.34
N ARG A 71 -9.08 14.14 -11.88
CA ARG A 71 -8.34 15.21 -11.22
C ARG A 71 -6.84 14.92 -11.16
N PRO A 72 -5.98 15.93 -10.89
CA PRO A 72 -4.56 15.70 -10.66
C PRO A 72 -4.32 14.66 -9.55
N VAL A 73 -3.32 13.78 -9.76
CA VAL A 73 -2.83 12.84 -8.75
C VAL A 73 -1.34 13.06 -8.60
N LYS A 74 -0.93 13.57 -7.44
CA LYS A 74 0.44 13.90 -7.08
C LYS A 74 1.01 13.03 -5.95
N LYS A 75 0.14 12.31 -5.24
CA LYS A 75 0.50 11.37 -4.17
C LYS A 75 -0.28 10.07 -4.38
N VAL A 76 0.40 8.93 -4.27
CA VAL A 76 -0.21 7.59 -4.32
C VAL A 76 0.14 6.82 -3.06
N VAL A 77 -0.86 6.26 -2.41
CA VAL A 77 -0.70 5.43 -1.22
C VAL A 77 -1.21 4.03 -1.50
N PHE A 78 -0.41 3.02 -1.22
CA PHE A 78 -0.76 1.60 -1.38
C PHE A 78 -1.45 1.12 -0.10
N MET A 79 -2.67 1.65 0.15
CA MET A 79 -3.47 1.42 1.36
C MET A 79 -4.91 0.99 1.03
N GLY A 80 -5.17 0.59 -0.22
CA GLY A 80 -6.45 0.06 -0.66
C GLY A 80 -6.61 -1.41 -0.30
N MET A 81 -7.18 -2.19 -1.21
CA MET A 81 -7.33 -3.64 -1.02
C MET A 81 -5.97 -4.34 -1.15
N GLY A 82 -5.67 -5.22 -0.19
CA GLY A 82 -4.47 -6.05 -0.20
C GLY A 82 -3.36 -5.61 0.75
N GLU A 83 -2.40 -6.51 0.95
CA GLU A 83 -1.11 -6.23 1.60
C GLU A 83 -0.05 -6.11 0.50
N PRO A 84 0.53 -4.92 0.27
CA PRO A 84 1.47 -4.71 -0.83
C PRO A 84 2.71 -5.61 -0.77
N SER A 85 3.20 -5.97 0.41
CA SER A 85 4.35 -6.87 0.56
C SER A 85 4.06 -8.31 0.11
N HIS A 86 2.80 -8.73 0.07
CA HIS A 86 2.41 -10.01 -0.50
C HIS A 86 2.36 -10.00 -2.04
N ASN A 87 2.46 -8.81 -2.64
CA ASN A 87 2.51 -8.58 -4.09
C ASN A 87 3.73 -7.71 -4.47
N LEU A 88 4.84 -7.92 -3.79
CA LEU A 88 5.97 -7.00 -3.73
C LEU A 88 6.56 -6.69 -5.11
N GLU A 89 6.73 -7.70 -5.96
CA GLU A 89 7.29 -7.55 -7.30
C GLU A 89 6.45 -6.59 -8.17
N ASN A 90 5.15 -6.87 -8.32
CA ASN A 90 4.26 -6.00 -9.11
C ASN A 90 4.16 -4.58 -8.52
N VAL A 91 4.14 -4.47 -7.19
CA VAL A 91 4.06 -3.16 -6.52
C VAL A 91 5.35 -2.37 -6.71
N MET A 92 6.52 -2.99 -6.62
CA MET A 92 7.81 -2.34 -6.87
C MET A 92 7.93 -1.87 -8.33
N GLU A 93 7.50 -2.68 -9.29
CA GLU A 93 7.45 -2.29 -10.70
C GLU A 93 6.49 -1.12 -10.92
N ALA A 94 5.30 -1.14 -10.31
CA ALA A 94 4.37 -0.02 -10.37
C ALA A 94 4.94 1.25 -9.75
N ILE A 95 5.63 1.15 -8.61
CA ILE A 95 6.32 2.27 -7.94
C ILE A 95 7.39 2.86 -8.86
N ASP A 96 8.18 2.01 -9.52
CA ASP A 96 9.22 2.47 -10.44
C ASP A 96 8.60 3.22 -11.63
N LEU A 97 7.55 2.68 -12.25
CA LEU A 97 6.83 3.34 -13.33
C LEU A 97 6.21 4.67 -12.91
N LEU A 98 5.57 4.70 -11.74
CA LEU A 98 4.91 5.91 -11.23
C LEU A 98 5.92 6.99 -10.82
N GLY A 99 7.07 6.60 -10.27
CA GLY A 99 8.12 7.53 -9.82
C GLY A 99 8.99 8.05 -10.96
N THR A 100 9.01 7.37 -12.11
CA THR A 100 9.78 7.76 -13.30
C THR A 100 8.86 8.36 -14.36
N VAL A 101 8.23 7.54 -15.18
CA VAL A 101 7.36 7.99 -16.27
C VAL A 101 6.10 8.68 -15.74
N GLY A 102 5.58 8.21 -14.60
CA GLY A 102 4.39 8.78 -13.96
C GLY A 102 4.61 10.14 -13.30
N ASN A 103 5.85 10.58 -13.16
CA ASN A 103 6.26 11.88 -12.60
C ASN A 103 5.69 12.15 -11.19
N ILE A 104 5.66 11.10 -10.33
CA ILE A 104 5.30 11.23 -8.91
C ILE A 104 6.58 11.20 -8.09
N GLY A 105 6.78 12.23 -7.25
CA GLY A 105 7.98 12.29 -6.40
C GLY A 105 8.05 11.09 -5.45
N HIS A 106 9.24 10.53 -5.22
CA HIS A 106 9.43 9.29 -4.45
C HIS A 106 8.75 9.31 -3.08
N LYS A 107 8.90 10.41 -2.32
CA LYS A 107 8.24 10.60 -1.01
C LYS A 107 6.71 10.63 -1.08
N ASN A 108 6.15 10.85 -2.26
CA ASN A 108 4.71 10.87 -2.51
C ASN A 108 4.16 9.51 -2.97
N LEU A 109 5.02 8.51 -3.11
CA LEU A 109 4.65 7.10 -3.25
C LEU A 109 4.80 6.48 -1.86
N VAL A 110 3.70 6.07 -1.25
CA VAL A 110 3.70 5.56 0.13
C VAL A 110 3.35 4.08 0.11
N PHE A 111 4.32 3.25 0.46
CA PHE A 111 4.14 1.81 0.62
C PHE A 111 3.68 1.52 2.04
N SER A 112 2.51 0.92 2.20
CA SER A 112 2.01 0.51 3.51
C SER A 112 2.15 -1.00 3.69
N THR A 113 2.57 -1.44 4.87
CA THR A 113 2.71 -2.88 5.17
C THR A 113 2.40 -3.20 6.63
N VAL A 114 1.94 -4.42 6.85
CA VAL A 114 1.83 -4.99 8.21
C VAL A 114 3.19 -5.46 8.78
N GLY A 115 4.29 -5.23 8.06
CA GLY A 115 5.65 -5.50 8.54
C GLY A 115 6.27 -6.79 8.00
N ASP A 116 6.09 -7.09 6.71
CA ASP A 116 6.83 -8.17 6.05
C ASP A 116 8.31 -7.76 5.89
N PRO A 117 9.29 -8.53 6.41
CA PRO A 117 10.71 -8.21 6.32
C PRO A 117 11.21 -7.95 4.90
N ARG A 118 10.68 -8.68 3.93
CA ARG A 118 11.06 -8.53 2.51
C ARG A 118 10.85 -7.11 1.98
N ALA A 119 9.82 -6.42 2.47
CA ALA A 119 9.57 -5.04 2.07
C ALA A 119 10.70 -4.10 2.54
N PHE A 120 11.14 -4.25 3.80
CA PHE A 120 12.24 -3.45 4.35
C PHE A 120 13.58 -3.71 3.68
N GLU A 121 13.81 -4.95 3.23
CA GLU A 121 15.03 -5.35 2.53
C GLU A 121 15.06 -4.88 1.07
N GLN A 122 13.93 -5.01 0.34
CA GLN A 122 13.92 -4.85 -1.11
C GLN A 122 13.59 -3.42 -1.56
N LEU A 123 12.68 -2.72 -0.88
CA LEU A 123 12.29 -1.36 -1.27
C LEU A 123 13.47 -0.37 -1.33
N PRO A 124 14.46 -0.41 -0.39
CA PRO A 124 15.60 0.50 -0.46
C PRO A 124 16.54 0.25 -1.65
N LEU A 125 16.48 -0.95 -2.24
CA LEU A 125 17.30 -1.33 -3.39
C LEU A 125 16.72 -0.82 -4.72
N GLY A 126 15.43 -0.46 -4.73
CA GLY A 126 14.76 0.06 -5.91
C GLY A 126 15.32 1.41 -6.38
N ARG A 127 15.18 1.69 -7.68
CA ARG A 127 15.53 2.99 -8.27
C ARG A 127 14.65 4.11 -7.68
N VAL A 128 13.38 3.83 -7.52
CA VAL A 128 12.42 4.70 -6.84
C VAL A 128 12.20 4.17 -5.43
N LYS A 129 12.52 5.00 -4.44
CA LYS A 129 12.39 4.65 -3.01
C LYS A 129 11.13 5.31 -2.45
N PRO A 130 10.06 4.56 -2.19
CA PRO A 130 8.84 5.14 -1.62
C PRO A 130 9.03 5.54 -0.15
N ALA A 131 8.16 6.39 0.36
CA ALA A 131 7.97 6.51 1.80
C ALA A 131 7.28 5.25 2.34
N LEU A 132 7.49 4.93 3.62
CA LEU A 132 6.93 3.74 4.24
C LEU A 132 5.89 4.13 5.31
N ALA A 133 4.78 3.39 5.32
CA ALA A 133 3.81 3.38 6.40
C ALA A 133 3.76 1.98 7.02
N LEU A 134 4.00 1.89 8.31
CA LEU A 134 3.93 0.64 9.06
C LEU A 134 2.56 0.52 9.75
N SER A 135 1.76 -0.44 9.33
CA SER A 135 0.48 -0.80 9.97
C SER A 135 0.76 -1.52 11.29
N LEU A 136 1.17 -0.76 12.29
CA LEU A 136 1.57 -1.27 13.61
C LEU A 136 0.35 -1.74 14.41
N HIS A 137 -0.69 -0.92 14.50
CA HIS A 137 -1.97 -1.10 15.17
C HIS A 137 -1.92 -1.33 16.69
N SER A 138 -0.83 -1.87 17.22
CA SER A 138 -0.61 -2.02 18.66
C SER A 138 0.88 -2.22 18.96
N THR A 139 1.33 -1.64 20.07
CA THR A 139 2.65 -1.90 20.67
C THR A 139 2.66 -3.15 21.55
N ARG A 140 1.49 -3.73 21.82
CA ARG A 140 1.35 -5.01 22.52
C ARG A 140 1.34 -6.15 21.50
N ALA A 141 2.30 -7.06 21.58
CA ALA A 141 2.45 -8.17 20.65
C ALA A 141 1.22 -9.12 20.63
N ASP A 142 0.65 -9.39 21.80
CA ASP A 142 -0.55 -10.22 21.94
C ASP A 142 -1.78 -9.61 21.27
N LEU A 143 -2.02 -8.33 21.48
CA LEU A 143 -3.13 -7.61 20.87
C LEU A 143 -2.94 -7.46 19.36
N ARG A 144 -1.71 -7.12 18.92
CA ARG A 144 -1.38 -7.04 17.51
C ARG A 144 -1.64 -8.37 16.80
N ALA A 145 -1.28 -9.47 17.43
CA ALA A 145 -1.52 -10.82 16.90
C ALA A 145 -3.00 -11.16 16.76
N GLN A 146 -3.85 -10.63 17.63
CA GLN A 146 -5.31 -10.76 17.52
C GLN A 146 -5.89 -9.89 16.40
N LEU A 147 -5.41 -8.65 16.27
CA LEU A 147 -5.88 -7.71 15.25
C LEU A 147 -5.43 -8.11 13.83
N LEU A 148 -4.23 -8.65 13.70
CA LEU A 148 -3.58 -9.01 12.45
C LEU A 148 -3.19 -10.50 12.45
N PRO A 149 -4.15 -11.43 12.33
CA PRO A 149 -3.94 -12.85 12.64
C PRO A 149 -2.91 -13.55 11.74
N ARG A 150 -2.72 -13.07 10.51
CA ARG A 150 -1.77 -13.66 9.55
C ARG A 150 -0.62 -12.70 9.18
N ALA A 151 -0.42 -11.61 9.91
CA ALA A 151 0.80 -10.80 9.79
C ALA A 151 2.01 -11.56 10.37
N PRO A 152 3.23 -11.22 9.94
CA PRO A 152 4.44 -11.77 10.54
C PRO A 152 4.48 -11.58 12.06
N ARG A 153 4.92 -12.63 12.79
CA ARG A 153 5.00 -12.65 14.26
C ARG A 153 6.34 -12.04 14.70
N ILE A 154 6.49 -10.75 14.47
CA ILE A 154 7.64 -9.94 14.84
C ILE A 154 7.23 -9.05 16.01
N ASP A 155 8.13 -8.87 16.98
CA ASP A 155 7.87 -7.98 18.11
C ASP A 155 7.65 -6.54 17.59
N PRO A 156 6.66 -5.81 18.13
CA PRO A 156 6.41 -4.43 17.73
C PRO A 156 7.63 -3.50 17.83
N VAL A 157 8.52 -3.73 18.80
CA VAL A 157 9.77 -2.95 18.94
C VAL A 157 10.70 -3.22 17.76
N ASP A 158 10.90 -4.49 17.39
CA ASP A 158 11.72 -4.86 16.24
C ASP A 158 11.14 -4.30 14.93
N LEU A 159 9.81 -4.30 14.78
CA LEU A 159 9.14 -3.70 13.62
C LEU A 159 9.38 -2.19 13.53
N VAL A 160 9.34 -1.50 14.66
CA VAL A 160 9.64 -0.06 14.72
C VAL A 160 11.11 0.17 14.35
N ASP A 161 12.03 -0.61 14.88
CA ASP A 161 13.47 -0.52 14.57
C ASP A 161 13.73 -0.74 13.07
N MET A 162 13.07 -1.74 12.45
CA MET A 162 13.14 -1.96 11.00
C MET A 162 12.61 -0.75 10.22
N GLY A 163 11.49 -0.17 10.66
CA GLY A 163 10.93 1.05 10.08
C GLY A 163 11.87 2.23 10.18
N GLU A 164 12.40 2.51 11.36
CA GLU A 164 13.37 3.59 11.60
C GLU A 164 14.66 3.41 10.79
N HIS A 165 15.14 2.17 10.66
CA HIS A 165 16.28 1.86 9.79
C HIS A 165 15.96 2.22 8.32
N TYR A 166 14.78 1.81 7.84
CA TYR A 166 14.31 2.17 6.50
C TYR A 166 14.25 3.70 6.31
N GLY A 167 13.68 4.42 7.30
CA GLY A 167 13.58 5.87 7.26
C GLY A 167 14.95 6.55 7.17
N ARG A 168 15.93 6.09 7.95
CA ARG A 168 17.31 6.58 7.89
C ARG A 168 17.97 6.30 6.53
N THR A 169 17.73 5.12 5.96
CA THR A 169 18.32 4.70 4.68
C THR A 169 17.74 5.49 3.50
N THR A 170 16.44 5.78 3.52
CA THR A 170 15.75 6.47 2.41
C THR A 170 15.67 7.98 2.59
N GLY A 171 15.84 8.49 3.81
CA GLY A 171 15.68 9.90 4.17
C GLY A 171 14.23 10.34 4.33
N TYR A 172 13.29 9.40 4.41
CA TYR A 172 11.87 9.71 4.62
C TYR A 172 11.38 9.23 5.99
N PRO A 173 10.64 10.09 6.74
CA PRO A 173 10.08 9.69 8.03
C PRO A 173 9.06 8.57 7.85
N ILE A 174 9.05 7.63 8.80
CA ILE A 174 8.07 6.55 8.84
C ILE A 174 6.74 7.07 9.36
N GLN A 175 5.64 6.52 8.79
CA GLN A 175 4.28 6.71 9.28
C GLN A 175 3.85 5.46 10.05
N TYR A 176 3.21 5.64 11.22
CA TYR A 176 2.69 4.56 12.06
C TYR A 176 1.18 4.68 12.21
#